data_5e2dca6a53d46987abb9bcb30d8ffcbf
#
_entry.id   5e2dca6a53d46987abb9bcb30d8ffcbf
#
_cell.length_a   1.000
_cell.length_b   1.000
_cell.length_c   1.000
_cell.angle_alpha   90.00
_cell.angle_beta   90.00
_cell.angle_gamma   90.00
#
_symmetry.space_group_name_H-M   'P 1'
#
loop_
_entity.id
_entity.type
_entity.pdbx_description
1 polymer ?
#
loop_
_entity_poly.entity_id
_entity_poly.type
_entity_poly.pdbx_seq_one_letter_code
_entity_poly.pdbx_strand_id
1 'polypeptide(L)'
;MPQVYKILGYIIFFWSREENEPVHVHACKGKPHKDATKIWMEEVPRLEHNKSEIPAHDLSRIMQWLAVNRDFVIFKWNEHFD
;
A
#
# COMPACT_ATOMS: atom_id res chain seq x y z
N MET A 1 9.09 -5.40 -8.69
CA MET A 1 8.14 -4.60 -7.89
C MET A 1 7.00 -5.52 -7.46
N PRO A 2 6.93 -5.88 -6.18
CA PRO A 2 5.86 -6.77 -5.72
C PRO A 2 4.50 -6.07 -5.69
N GLN A 3 3.55 -6.64 -6.40
CA GLN A 3 2.17 -6.18 -6.38
C GLN A 3 1.40 -6.97 -5.32
N VAL A 4 0.69 -6.26 -4.45
CA VAL A 4 -0.12 -6.88 -3.40
C VAL A 4 -1.54 -7.12 -3.89
N TYR A 5 -2.16 -6.10 -4.47
CA TYR A 5 -3.56 -6.18 -4.88
C TYR A 5 -3.91 -5.06 -5.85
N LYS A 6 -5.06 -5.19 -6.51
CA LYS A 6 -5.65 -4.10 -7.30
C LYS A 6 -7.06 -3.85 -6.79
N ILE A 7 -7.39 -2.58 -6.59
CA ILE A 7 -8.73 -2.20 -6.13
C ILE A 7 -9.13 -0.86 -6.76
N LEU A 8 -10.32 -0.78 -7.33
CA LEU A 8 -10.88 0.45 -7.91
C LEU A 8 -9.97 1.10 -8.95
N GLY A 9 -9.20 0.30 -9.69
CA GLY A 9 -8.25 0.83 -10.66
C GLY A 9 -6.91 1.27 -10.08
N TYR A 10 -6.74 1.14 -8.77
CA TYR A 10 -5.47 1.44 -8.09
C TYR A 10 -4.67 0.17 -7.90
N ILE A 11 -3.35 0.28 -8.02
CA ILE A 11 -2.44 -0.80 -7.70
C ILE A 11 -1.91 -0.57 -6.28
N ILE A 12 -1.92 -1.63 -5.47
CA ILE A 12 -1.32 -1.65 -4.13
C ILE A 12 -0.03 -2.45 -4.24
N PHE A 13 1.08 -1.85 -3.87
CA PHE A 13 2.40 -2.47 -4.08
C PHE A 13 3.40 -1.97 -3.04
N PHE A 14 4.60 -2.59 -3.03
CA PHE A 14 5.76 -2.04 -2.33
C PHE A 14 6.99 -2.22 -3.21
N TRP A 15 8.02 -1.39 -2.96
CA TRP A 15 9.26 -1.47 -3.74
C TRP A 15 10.13 -2.60 -3.21
N SER A 16 10.94 -3.21 -4.09
CA SER A 16 11.73 -4.40 -3.77
C SER A 16 12.85 -4.17 -2.76
N ARG A 17 13.16 -2.93 -2.42
CA ARG A 17 14.29 -2.59 -1.56
C ARG A 17 13.89 -1.72 -0.37
N GLU A 18 12.73 -2.02 0.21
CA GLU A 18 12.21 -1.23 1.34
C GLU A 18 12.26 -1.97 2.67
N GLU A 19 13.07 -3.01 2.77
CA GLU A 19 13.16 -3.83 3.99
C GLU A 19 13.72 -3.09 5.20
N ASN A 20 14.34 -1.91 4.99
CA ASN A 20 14.87 -1.10 6.09
C ASN A 20 13.81 -0.25 6.77
N GLU A 21 12.59 -0.24 6.24
CA GLU A 21 11.48 0.51 6.81
C GLU A 21 10.45 -0.47 7.40
N PRO A 22 9.63 -0.01 8.36
CA PRO A 22 8.50 -0.82 8.80
C PRO A 22 7.57 -1.17 7.64
N VAL A 23 6.75 -2.20 7.83
CA VAL A 23 5.84 -2.68 6.79
C VAL A 23 4.95 -1.53 6.31
N HIS A 24 4.93 -1.32 5.00
CA HIS A 24 4.13 -0.28 4.38
C HIS A 24 3.77 -0.67 2.95
N VAL A 25 2.82 0.04 2.38
CA VAL A 25 2.44 -0.12 0.97
C VAL A 25 2.34 1.22 0.30
N HIS A 26 2.38 1.18 -1.02
CA HIS A 26 2.12 2.33 -1.87
C HIS A 26 0.85 2.06 -2.68
N ALA A 27 0.16 3.13 -3.06
CA ALA A 27 -1.04 3.03 -3.88
C ALA A 27 -1.05 4.14 -4.93
N CYS A 28 -1.36 3.80 -6.16
CA CYS A 28 -1.54 4.77 -7.22
C CYS A 28 -2.34 4.16 -8.36
N LYS A 29 -2.86 5.01 -9.24
CA LYS A 29 -3.61 4.56 -10.40
C LYS A 29 -2.66 4.14 -11.51
N GLY A 30 -3.01 3.08 -12.23
CA GLY A 30 -2.22 2.65 -13.38
C GLY A 30 -0.93 1.97 -13.01
N LYS A 31 0.20 2.62 -13.28
CA LYS A 31 1.53 2.03 -13.07
C LYS A 31 2.19 2.59 -11.81
N PRO A 32 2.99 1.76 -11.12
CA PRO A 32 3.77 2.25 -9.97
C PRO A 32 4.69 3.40 -10.37
N HIS A 33 4.76 4.42 -9.51
CA HIS A 33 5.68 5.54 -9.70
C HIS A 33 6.13 6.07 -8.34
N LYS A 34 7.16 6.92 -8.35
CA LYS A 34 7.82 7.39 -7.11
C LYS A 34 6.93 8.25 -6.21
N ASP A 35 5.88 8.87 -6.77
CA ASP A 35 4.98 9.71 -6.00
C ASP A 35 3.71 8.97 -5.57
N ALA A 36 3.73 7.65 -5.61
CA ALA A 36 2.59 6.85 -5.15
C ALA A 36 2.31 7.13 -3.67
N THR A 37 1.04 7.18 -3.33
CA THR A 37 0.57 7.38 -1.96
C THR A 37 1.17 6.33 -1.04
N LYS A 38 1.60 6.71 0.17
CA LYS A 38 2.28 5.80 1.10
C LYS A 38 1.47 5.60 2.36
N ILE A 39 1.31 4.35 2.76
CA ILE A 39 0.49 3.95 3.91
C ILE A 39 1.28 2.98 4.78
N TRP A 40 1.48 3.33 6.05
CA TRP A 40 2.12 2.44 7.02
C TRP A 40 1.13 1.36 7.46
N MET A 41 1.58 0.11 7.46
CA MET A 41 0.76 -1.03 7.89
C MET A 41 0.94 -1.27 9.39
N GLU A 42 0.66 -0.26 10.20
CA GLU A 42 0.61 -0.37 11.64
C GLU A 42 -0.62 -1.17 12.05
N GLU A 43 -0.83 -1.36 13.34
CA GLU A 43 -2.00 -2.10 13.81
C GLU A 43 -3.29 -1.58 13.17
N VAL A 44 -3.40 -0.24 13.05
CA VAL A 44 -4.38 0.41 12.20
C VAL A 44 -3.61 1.11 11.09
N PRO A 45 -3.86 0.79 9.82
CA PRO A 45 -3.14 1.42 8.72
C PRO A 45 -3.18 2.95 8.81
N ARG A 46 -2.02 3.57 8.62
CA ARG A 46 -1.87 5.03 8.77
C ARG A 46 -1.31 5.65 7.51
N LEU A 47 -2.00 6.67 7.02
CA LEU A 47 -1.56 7.40 5.83
C LEU A 47 -0.31 8.23 6.15
N GLU A 48 0.77 8.00 5.39
CA GLU A 48 1.97 8.83 5.48
C GLU A 48 1.81 10.10 4.64
N HIS A 49 1.41 9.93 3.38
CA HIS A 49 1.13 11.05 2.49
C HIS A 49 0.23 10.56 1.35
N ASN A 50 -0.40 11.48 0.67
CA ASN A 50 -1.23 11.19 -0.50
C ASN A 50 -0.73 11.96 -1.72
N LYS A 51 0.55 11.74 -2.07
CA LYS A 51 1.18 12.47 -3.18
C LYS A 51 0.57 12.15 -4.53
N SER A 52 -0.04 10.99 -4.70
CA SER A 52 -0.72 10.65 -5.95
C SER A 52 -2.13 11.23 -6.03
N GLU A 53 -2.53 12.00 -5.02
CA GLU A 53 -3.80 12.74 -5.01
C GLU A 53 -5.02 11.83 -5.24
N ILE A 54 -5.04 10.70 -4.54
CA ILE A 54 -6.19 9.79 -4.58
C ILE A 54 -7.39 10.52 -3.97
N PRO A 55 -8.54 10.59 -4.67
CA PRO A 55 -9.74 11.23 -4.11
C PRO A 55 -10.15 10.61 -2.78
N ALA A 56 -10.68 11.41 -1.88
CA ALA A 56 -11.01 11.00 -0.52
C ALA A 56 -11.88 9.74 -0.47
N HIS A 57 -12.87 9.63 -1.34
CA HIS A 57 -13.76 8.47 -1.37
C HIS A 57 -12.98 7.18 -1.69
N ASP A 58 -12.14 7.25 -2.71
CA ASP A 58 -11.33 6.10 -3.12
C ASP A 58 -10.28 5.76 -2.07
N LEU A 59 -9.65 6.78 -1.50
CA LEU A 59 -8.65 6.58 -0.45
C LEU A 59 -9.27 5.90 0.77
N SER A 60 -10.46 6.30 1.16
CA SER A 60 -11.19 5.67 2.26
C SER A 60 -11.43 4.18 1.99
N ARG A 61 -11.80 3.83 0.76
CA ARG A 61 -12.02 2.43 0.36
C ARG A 61 -10.72 1.63 0.42
N ILE A 62 -9.63 2.24 -0.03
CA ILE A 62 -8.32 1.58 0.03
C ILE A 62 -7.90 1.35 1.48
N MET A 63 -8.03 2.37 2.32
CA MET A 63 -7.66 2.26 3.74
C MET A 63 -8.50 1.19 4.44
N GLN A 64 -9.79 1.11 4.13
CA GLN A 64 -10.66 0.09 4.70
C GLN A 64 -10.25 -1.31 4.26
N TRP A 65 -9.92 -1.47 2.98
CA TRP A 65 -9.44 -2.77 2.48
C TRP A 65 -8.16 -3.20 3.18
N LEU A 66 -7.23 -2.25 3.36
CA LEU A 66 -5.96 -2.52 4.03
C LEU A 66 -6.17 -2.94 5.48
N ALA A 67 -7.09 -2.30 6.18
CA ALA A 67 -7.41 -2.64 7.57
C ALA A 67 -7.97 -4.06 7.68
N VAL A 68 -8.90 -4.41 6.81
CA VAL A 68 -9.53 -5.73 6.81
C VAL A 68 -8.56 -6.83 6.40
N ASN A 69 -7.66 -6.54 5.46
CA ASN A 69 -6.74 -7.52 4.88
C ASN A 69 -5.30 -7.34 5.36
N ARG A 70 -5.11 -6.75 6.53
CA ARG A 70 -3.79 -6.44 7.06
C ARG A 70 -2.87 -7.67 7.12
N ASP A 71 -3.39 -8.79 7.59
CA ASP A 71 -2.59 -10.01 7.72
C ASP A 71 -2.11 -10.50 6.35
N PHE A 72 -2.95 -10.39 5.33
CA PHE A 72 -2.58 -10.76 3.97
C PHE A 72 -1.44 -9.86 3.45
N VAL A 73 -1.53 -8.55 3.69
CA VAL A 73 -0.51 -7.60 3.26
C VAL A 73 0.83 -7.90 3.94
N ILE A 74 0.80 -8.14 5.25
CA ILE A 74 2.00 -8.48 6.00
C ILE A 74 2.59 -9.80 5.53
N PHE A 75 1.74 -10.79 5.22
CA PHE A 75 2.19 -12.07 4.66
C PHE A 75 2.95 -11.84 3.35
N LYS A 76 2.42 -11.02 2.45
CA LYS A 76 3.08 -10.72 1.17
C LYS A 76 4.41 -10.00 1.37
N TRP A 77 4.47 -9.08 2.34
CA TRP A 77 5.70 -8.39 2.69
C TRP A 77 6.76 -9.36 3.19
N ASN A 78 6.39 -10.21 4.14
CA ASN A 78 7.32 -11.19 4.70
C ASN A 78 7.77 -12.20 3.65
N GLU A 79 6.86 -12.64 2.78
CA GLU A 79 7.19 -13.56 1.70
C GLU A 79 8.27 -13.00 0.78
N HIS A 80 8.25 -11.69 0.57
CA HIS A 80 9.24 -11.04 -0.31
C HIS A 80 10.57 -10.77 0.37
N PHE A 81 10.55 -10.35 1.64
CA PHE A 81 11.75 -9.89 2.34
C PHE A 81 12.39 -10.94 3.26
N ASP A 82 11.77 -12.07 3.46
CA ASP A 82 12.32 -13.12 4.33
C ASP A 82 13.15 -14.16 3.56
#